data_ba19ddd6dcd1ce5b03f89325e191ce1d
#
_entry.id   ba19ddd6dcd1ce5b03f89325e191ce1d
#
_cell.length_a   1.000
_cell.length_b   1.000
_cell.length_c   1.000
_cell.angle_alpha   90.00
_cell.angle_beta   90.00
_cell.angle_gamma   90.00
#
_symmetry.space_group_name_H-M   'P 1'
#
loop_
_entity.id
_entity.type
_entity.pdbx_description
1 polymer ?
#
loop_
_entity_poly.entity_id
_entity_poly.type
_entity_poly.pdbx_seq_one_letter_code
_entity_poly.pdbx_strand_id
1 'polypeptide(L)'
;MKFKDKIAVVTGAGGTLCSEIAINLAKEGAKVFLIGRTEEKLKKVYDTIRSFGGDAVVYPCDVTDKDAIAVLGNEVEKVGGCDFLINGAGGNNAKAMPTITKFDPRELSGELEEGAKGLYDIDMDAFRSVLDINIMGTVIPTMEFAKQMVKKGGGSVINFASMNSYCPLTRCFAYAMSKAAISNLTQSFAAYYAPANIRINAIAPGFMVNERSKAYLGTVEEGLTKRGEQVIGHTPMGRFGQANDLTGCVKWLLDEQNSSFVTGITVPVDGGFLTLGGV
;
A
#
# COMPACT_ATOMS: atom_id res chain seq x y z
N MET A 1 -2.97 -21.77 -13.82
CA MET A 1 -2.23 -20.79 -12.99
C MET A 1 -1.76 -19.66 -13.91
N LYS A 2 -2.32 -18.49 -13.70
CA LYS A 2 -2.15 -17.31 -14.59
C LYS A 2 -0.74 -16.73 -14.57
N PHE A 3 -0.06 -16.84 -13.42
CA PHE A 3 1.27 -16.27 -13.19
C PHE A 3 2.34 -17.32 -12.97
N LYS A 4 2.15 -18.51 -13.57
CA LYS A 4 3.17 -19.57 -13.54
C LYS A 4 4.50 -19.03 -14.10
N ASP A 5 5.58 -19.40 -13.45
CA ASP A 5 6.96 -19.01 -13.77
C ASP A 5 7.26 -17.48 -13.64
N LYS A 6 6.33 -16.70 -13.05
CA LYS A 6 6.53 -15.29 -12.74
C LYS A 6 7.09 -15.10 -11.32
N ILE A 7 7.93 -14.10 -11.15
CA ILE A 7 8.52 -13.71 -9.88
C ILE A 7 7.92 -12.39 -9.41
N ALA A 8 7.28 -12.42 -8.25
CA ALA A 8 6.67 -11.26 -7.63
C ALA A 8 7.44 -10.84 -6.37
N VAL A 9 7.76 -9.57 -6.26
CA VAL A 9 8.28 -8.95 -5.03
C VAL A 9 7.17 -8.14 -4.39
N VAL A 10 6.81 -8.47 -3.15
CA VAL A 10 5.73 -7.81 -2.40
C VAL A 10 6.30 -7.16 -1.16
N THR A 11 6.38 -5.82 -1.15
CA THR A 11 6.80 -5.08 0.03
C THR A 11 5.63 -4.87 0.99
N GLY A 12 5.92 -4.81 2.30
CA GLY A 12 4.86 -4.77 3.31
C GLY A 12 4.05 -6.07 3.42
N ALA A 13 4.61 -7.20 2.94
CA ALA A 13 3.92 -8.49 2.83
C ALA A 13 3.40 -9.06 4.16
N GLY A 14 3.94 -8.64 5.30
CA GLY A 14 3.40 -9.00 6.63
C GLY A 14 2.18 -8.19 7.06
N GLY A 15 1.73 -7.22 6.27
CA GLY A 15 0.52 -6.42 6.53
C GLY A 15 -0.73 -7.05 5.90
N THR A 16 -1.91 -6.76 6.46
CA THR A 16 -3.18 -7.41 6.08
C THR A 16 -3.48 -7.38 4.58
N LEU A 17 -3.26 -6.25 3.91
CA LEU A 17 -3.61 -6.11 2.50
C LEU A 17 -2.60 -6.85 1.59
N CYS A 18 -1.31 -6.65 1.85
CA CYS A 18 -0.26 -7.24 1.03
C CYS A 18 -0.05 -8.72 1.30
N SER A 19 -0.37 -9.23 2.49
CA SER A 19 -0.37 -10.68 2.74
C SER A 19 -1.40 -11.39 1.88
N GLU A 20 -2.60 -10.86 1.77
CA GLU A 20 -3.66 -11.44 0.92
C GLU A 20 -3.27 -11.40 -0.57
N ILE A 21 -2.69 -10.28 -1.03
CA ILE A 21 -2.18 -10.18 -2.40
C ILE A 21 -1.07 -11.21 -2.66
N ALA A 22 -0.09 -11.33 -1.76
CA ALA A 22 1.00 -12.30 -1.87
C ALA A 22 0.48 -13.74 -1.95
N ILE A 23 -0.47 -14.11 -1.09
CA ILE A 23 -1.12 -15.43 -1.08
C ILE A 23 -1.84 -15.67 -2.41
N ASN A 24 -2.59 -14.69 -2.92
CA ASN A 24 -3.31 -14.81 -4.18
C ASN A 24 -2.37 -14.92 -5.39
N LEU A 25 -1.25 -14.18 -5.42
CA LEU A 25 -0.23 -14.33 -6.46
C LEU A 25 0.41 -15.72 -6.45
N ALA A 26 0.71 -16.26 -5.27
CA ALA A 26 1.23 -17.62 -5.11
C ALA A 26 0.21 -18.68 -5.55
N LYS A 27 -1.09 -18.51 -5.27
CA LYS A 27 -2.17 -19.38 -5.77
C LYS A 27 -2.25 -19.39 -7.30
N GLU A 28 -1.90 -18.26 -7.93
CA GLU A 28 -1.82 -18.15 -9.40
C GLU A 28 -0.49 -18.66 -9.98
N GLY A 29 0.39 -19.20 -9.14
CA GLY A 29 1.63 -19.86 -9.54
C GLY A 29 2.88 -18.98 -9.55
N ALA A 30 2.80 -17.73 -9.09
CA ALA A 30 3.98 -16.90 -8.94
C ALA A 30 4.86 -17.38 -7.77
N LYS A 31 6.18 -17.27 -7.95
CA LYS A 31 7.14 -17.28 -6.84
C LYS A 31 7.13 -15.90 -6.17
N VAL A 32 6.87 -15.84 -4.86
CA VAL A 32 6.65 -14.57 -4.16
C VAL A 32 7.75 -14.30 -3.14
N PHE A 33 8.46 -13.19 -3.30
CA PHE A 33 9.35 -12.65 -2.28
C PHE A 33 8.55 -11.79 -1.31
N LEU A 34 8.51 -12.19 -0.05
CA LEU A 34 7.77 -11.55 1.04
C LEU A 34 8.69 -10.60 1.79
N ILE A 35 8.52 -9.29 1.57
CA ILE A 35 9.43 -8.25 2.10
C ILE A 35 8.74 -7.46 3.21
N GLY A 36 9.47 -7.22 4.30
CA GLY A 36 9.01 -6.41 5.43
C GLY A 36 9.97 -6.49 6.60
N ARG A 37 9.81 -5.65 7.61
CA ARG A 37 10.74 -5.56 8.74
C ARG A 37 10.54 -6.64 9.81
N THR A 38 9.34 -7.19 9.93
CA THR A 38 8.97 -8.13 11.02
C THR A 38 8.92 -9.55 10.47
N GLU A 39 9.96 -10.32 10.74
CA GLU A 39 10.13 -11.66 10.19
C GLU A 39 8.98 -12.62 10.57
N GLU A 40 8.51 -12.59 11.83
CA GLU A 40 7.42 -13.45 12.29
C GLU A 40 6.12 -13.24 11.49
N LYS A 41 5.84 -11.98 11.08
CA LYS A 41 4.68 -11.69 10.24
C LYS A 41 4.84 -12.24 8.82
N LEU A 42 6.05 -12.16 8.26
CA LEU A 42 6.36 -12.72 6.96
C LEU A 42 6.29 -14.26 6.98
N LYS A 43 6.78 -14.89 8.04
CA LYS A 43 6.70 -16.35 8.24
C LYS A 43 5.27 -16.86 8.26
N LYS A 44 4.34 -16.16 8.90
CA LYS A 44 2.92 -16.53 8.87
C LYS A 44 2.35 -16.57 7.45
N VAL A 45 2.72 -15.61 6.63
CA VAL A 45 2.30 -15.55 5.22
C VAL A 45 2.98 -16.65 4.42
N TYR A 46 4.27 -16.88 4.64
CA TYR A 46 5.03 -17.98 4.06
C TYR A 46 4.39 -19.34 4.37
N ASP A 47 4.11 -19.62 5.63
CA ASP A 47 3.49 -20.90 6.05
C ASP A 47 2.13 -21.09 5.38
N THR A 48 1.33 -20.03 5.27
CA THR A 48 0.06 -20.05 4.53
C THR A 48 0.29 -20.41 3.06
N ILE A 49 1.27 -19.79 2.40
CA ILE A 49 1.59 -20.08 0.99
C ILE A 49 2.08 -21.53 0.84
N ARG A 50 2.95 -21.98 1.74
CA ARG A 50 3.47 -23.36 1.71
C ARG A 50 2.40 -24.42 1.96
N SER A 51 1.38 -24.11 2.75
CA SER A 51 0.31 -25.05 3.08
C SER A 51 -0.50 -25.55 1.88
N PHE A 52 -0.56 -24.77 0.80
CA PHE A 52 -1.20 -25.18 -0.47
C PHE A 52 -0.19 -25.45 -1.60
N GLY A 53 1.11 -25.62 -1.28
CA GLY A 53 2.16 -25.94 -2.25
C GLY A 53 2.64 -24.74 -3.07
N GLY A 54 2.31 -23.52 -2.70
CA GLY A 54 2.82 -22.30 -3.33
C GLY A 54 4.32 -22.07 -3.07
N ASP A 55 4.96 -21.22 -3.84
CA ASP A 55 6.38 -20.90 -3.71
C ASP A 55 6.56 -19.47 -3.16
N ALA A 56 7.29 -19.36 -2.06
CA ALA A 56 7.58 -18.09 -1.44
C ALA A 56 8.95 -18.05 -0.76
N VAL A 57 9.51 -16.87 -0.62
CA VAL A 57 10.78 -16.59 0.09
C VAL A 57 10.52 -15.48 1.10
N VAL A 58 10.92 -15.69 2.36
CA VAL A 58 10.90 -14.65 3.40
C VAL A 58 12.21 -13.87 3.32
N TYR A 59 12.09 -12.53 3.24
CA TYR A 59 13.25 -11.65 3.22
C TYR A 59 13.00 -10.40 4.08
N PRO A 60 13.44 -10.41 5.35
CA PRO A 60 13.34 -9.24 6.23
C PRO A 60 14.20 -8.10 5.70
N CYS A 61 13.57 -6.96 5.42
CA CYS A 61 14.26 -5.80 4.85
C CYS A 61 13.50 -4.50 5.16
N ASP A 62 14.21 -3.41 5.39
CA ASP A 62 13.66 -2.07 5.37
C ASP A 62 13.71 -1.52 3.93
N VAL A 63 12.55 -1.18 3.38
CA VAL A 63 12.43 -0.71 1.98
C VAL A 63 13.00 0.69 1.76
N THR A 64 13.31 1.43 2.83
CA THR A 64 13.95 2.75 2.78
C THR A 64 15.49 2.65 2.77
N ASP A 65 16.02 1.47 3.06
CA ASP A 65 17.45 1.17 2.99
C ASP A 65 17.82 0.74 1.56
N LYS A 66 18.49 1.65 0.84
CA LYS A 66 18.88 1.44 -0.55
C LYS A 66 19.85 0.26 -0.72
N ASP A 67 20.77 0.08 0.22
CA ASP A 67 21.79 -0.97 0.13
C ASP A 67 21.15 -2.35 0.43
N ALA A 68 20.26 -2.42 1.41
CA ALA A 68 19.50 -3.62 1.69
C ALA A 68 18.61 -4.03 0.51
N ILE A 69 17.96 -3.07 -0.17
CA ILE A 69 17.17 -3.32 -1.39
C ILE A 69 18.06 -3.77 -2.55
N ALA A 70 19.26 -3.24 -2.71
CA ALA A 70 20.19 -3.70 -3.74
C ALA A 70 20.66 -5.15 -3.49
N VAL A 71 20.91 -5.52 -2.23
CA VAL A 71 21.24 -6.92 -1.87
C VAL A 71 20.06 -7.84 -2.17
N LEU A 72 18.84 -7.47 -1.81
CA LEU A 72 17.62 -8.20 -2.17
C LEU A 72 17.48 -8.31 -3.70
N GLY A 73 17.76 -7.24 -4.44
CA GLY A 73 17.75 -7.24 -5.90
C GLY A 73 18.63 -8.35 -6.48
N ASN A 74 19.85 -8.51 -5.97
CA ASN A 74 20.76 -9.57 -6.37
C ASN A 74 20.19 -10.98 -6.10
N GLU A 75 19.51 -11.19 -4.96
CA GLU A 75 18.88 -12.48 -4.65
C GLU A 75 17.71 -12.81 -5.59
N VAL A 76 16.92 -11.81 -5.95
CA VAL A 76 15.81 -11.96 -6.91
C VAL A 76 16.36 -12.20 -8.31
N GLU A 77 17.43 -11.54 -8.71
CA GLU A 77 18.07 -11.73 -10.03
C GLU A 77 18.61 -13.15 -10.22
N LYS A 78 19.21 -13.77 -9.18
CA LYS A 78 19.72 -15.15 -9.20
C LYS A 78 18.66 -16.18 -9.54
N VAL A 79 17.40 -15.92 -9.27
CA VAL A 79 16.29 -16.86 -9.52
C VAL A 79 15.47 -16.52 -10.76
N GLY A 80 15.89 -15.52 -11.54
CA GLY A 80 15.27 -15.18 -12.82
C GLY A 80 14.77 -13.74 -12.94
N GLY A 81 14.95 -12.91 -11.91
CA GLY A 81 14.60 -11.49 -11.93
C GLY A 81 13.11 -11.20 -11.74
N CYS A 82 12.81 -10.00 -11.32
CA CYS A 82 11.45 -9.54 -10.98
C CYS A 82 10.58 -9.37 -12.23
N ASP A 83 9.37 -9.94 -12.22
CA ASP A 83 8.30 -9.65 -13.19
C ASP A 83 7.28 -8.68 -12.62
N PHE A 84 6.96 -8.82 -11.33
CA PHE A 84 5.94 -8.03 -10.65
C PHE A 84 6.48 -7.42 -9.36
N LEU A 85 6.31 -6.11 -9.20
CA LEU A 85 6.62 -5.42 -7.96
C LEU A 85 5.33 -4.84 -7.35
N ILE A 86 5.07 -5.18 -6.09
CA ILE A 86 3.95 -4.61 -5.32
C ILE A 86 4.54 -3.74 -4.20
N ASN A 87 4.45 -2.44 -4.36
CA ASN A 87 4.91 -1.46 -3.37
C ASN A 87 3.80 -1.20 -2.34
N GLY A 88 3.71 -2.07 -1.35
CA GLY A 88 2.70 -1.98 -0.30
C GLY A 88 3.25 -1.65 1.09
N ALA A 89 4.57 -1.51 1.24
CA ALA A 89 5.15 -1.01 2.48
C ALA A 89 4.72 0.45 2.71
N GLY A 90 4.26 0.75 3.92
CA GLY A 90 3.80 2.09 4.24
C GLY A 90 2.89 2.11 5.47
N GLY A 91 2.39 3.28 5.78
CA GLY A 91 1.49 3.48 6.91
C GLY A 91 1.45 4.91 7.39
N ASN A 92 0.76 5.11 8.51
CA ASN A 92 0.68 6.39 9.21
C ASN A 92 1.28 6.26 10.62
N ASN A 93 1.57 7.39 11.25
CA ASN A 93 2.10 7.47 12.61
C ASN A 93 1.19 8.40 13.43
N ALA A 94 0.70 7.91 14.56
CA ALA A 94 -0.19 8.68 15.45
C ALA A 94 0.46 9.98 15.98
N LYS A 95 1.78 10.00 16.14
CA LYS A 95 2.51 11.21 16.57
C LYS A 95 2.54 12.31 15.49
N ALA A 96 2.36 11.93 14.22
CA ALA A 96 2.27 12.85 13.08
C ALA A 96 0.83 13.36 12.83
N MET A 97 -0.09 13.11 13.75
CA MET A 97 -1.50 13.46 13.61
C MET A 97 -1.98 14.31 14.76
N PRO A 98 -2.73 15.41 14.51
CA PRO A 98 -3.49 16.07 15.56
C PRO A 98 -4.64 15.16 16.03
N THR A 99 -5.15 15.42 17.23
CA THR A 99 -6.34 14.72 17.73
C THR A 99 -7.63 15.48 17.38
N ILE A 100 -7.54 16.79 17.23
CA ILE A 100 -8.64 17.65 16.79
C ILE A 100 -8.74 17.70 15.27
N THR A 101 -9.93 17.96 14.74
CA THR A 101 -10.21 17.90 13.29
C THR A 101 -10.21 19.27 12.62
N LYS A 102 -10.30 20.34 13.39
CA LYS A 102 -10.34 21.73 12.94
C LYS A 102 -9.47 22.58 13.85
N PHE A 103 -8.92 23.66 13.31
CA PHE A 103 -8.18 24.64 14.09
C PHE A 103 -9.05 25.17 15.26
N ASP A 104 -8.44 25.21 16.44
CA ASP A 104 -8.98 25.81 17.63
C ASP A 104 -8.00 26.89 18.11
N PRO A 105 -8.44 28.17 18.33
CA PRO A 105 -7.53 29.22 18.80
C PRO A 105 -6.77 28.89 20.08
N ARG A 106 -7.29 27.99 20.91
CA ARG A 106 -6.63 27.49 22.12
C ARG A 106 -5.34 26.70 21.86
N GLU A 107 -5.10 26.28 20.60
CA GLU A 107 -3.78 25.68 20.20
C GLU A 107 -2.65 26.70 20.43
N LEU A 108 -2.91 28.00 20.25
CA LEU A 108 -1.90 29.05 20.37
C LEU A 108 -1.63 29.46 21.82
N SER A 109 -2.60 29.28 22.71
CA SER A 109 -2.47 29.60 24.13
C SER A 109 -2.10 28.40 25.01
N GLY A 110 -2.09 27.18 24.44
CA GLY A 110 -1.84 25.96 25.21
C GLY A 110 -3.02 25.53 26.09
N GLU A 111 -4.22 26.03 25.82
CA GLU A 111 -5.43 25.81 26.62
C GLU A 111 -6.35 24.71 26.02
N LEU A 112 -5.83 23.84 25.16
CA LEU A 112 -6.59 22.68 24.71
C LEU A 112 -6.88 21.76 25.90
N GLU A 113 -7.94 20.95 25.75
CA GLU A 113 -8.28 19.92 26.72
C GLU A 113 -7.15 18.91 26.89
N GLU A 114 -7.04 18.32 28.07
CA GLU A 114 -5.99 17.32 28.38
C GLU A 114 -6.00 16.19 27.35
N GLY A 115 -4.84 15.89 26.76
CA GLY A 115 -4.67 14.90 25.71
C GLY A 115 -5.07 15.34 24.30
N ALA A 116 -5.64 16.54 24.14
CA ALA A 116 -5.89 17.12 22.82
C ALA A 116 -4.57 17.69 22.23
N LYS A 117 -4.40 17.52 20.92
CA LYS A 117 -3.25 18.04 20.16
C LYS A 117 -3.73 18.74 18.91
N GLY A 118 -3.24 19.93 18.70
CA GLY A 118 -3.42 20.68 17.48
C GLY A 118 -2.39 20.35 16.39
N LEU A 119 -2.41 21.13 15.33
CA LEU A 119 -1.44 20.98 14.23
C LEU A 119 -0.02 21.36 14.68
N TYR A 120 0.11 22.31 15.58
CA TYR A 120 1.41 22.79 16.05
C TYR A 120 2.11 21.84 17.05
N ASP A 121 1.38 20.84 17.58
CA ASP A 121 1.88 19.86 18.55
C ASP A 121 2.32 18.53 17.92
N ILE A 122 2.23 18.42 16.59
CA ILE A 122 2.63 17.18 15.91
C ILE A 122 4.16 17.00 15.92
N ASP A 123 4.59 15.77 16.06
CA ASP A 123 6.00 15.38 16.00
C ASP A 123 6.48 15.43 14.54
N MET A 124 7.40 16.35 14.23
CA MET A 124 7.92 16.54 12.88
C MET A 124 8.83 15.40 12.43
N ASP A 125 9.48 14.67 13.32
CA ASP A 125 10.26 13.49 12.94
C ASP A 125 9.34 12.32 12.62
N ALA A 126 8.25 12.15 13.36
CA ALA A 126 7.18 11.23 12.99
C ALA A 126 6.54 11.61 11.64
N PHE A 127 6.34 12.91 11.37
CA PHE A 127 5.83 13.41 10.08
C PHE A 127 6.77 13.02 8.94
N ARG A 128 8.08 13.30 9.07
CA ARG A 128 9.10 12.90 8.08
C ARG A 128 9.13 11.39 7.88
N SER A 129 9.06 10.60 8.96
CA SER A 129 9.08 9.14 8.87
C SER A 129 7.90 8.58 8.07
N VAL A 130 6.72 9.22 8.12
CA VAL A 130 5.57 8.84 7.30
C VAL A 130 5.81 9.15 5.83
N LEU A 131 6.40 10.29 5.52
CA LEU A 131 6.78 10.61 4.13
C LEU A 131 7.82 9.63 3.61
N ASP A 132 8.84 9.36 4.40
CA ASP A 132 9.96 8.50 4.02
C ASP A 132 9.49 7.08 3.72
N ILE A 133 8.81 6.43 4.64
CA ILE A 133 8.33 5.05 4.41
C ILE A 133 7.35 4.93 3.23
N ASN A 134 6.46 5.91 3.04
CA ASN A 134 5.48 5.83 1.96
C ASN A 134 6.08 6.21 0.60
N ILE A 135 6.94 7.25 0.53
CA ILE A 135 7.49 7.75 -0.72
C ILE A 135 8.79 7.00 -1.06
N MET A 136 9.81 7.08 -0.20
CA MET A 136 11.09 6.43 -0.50
C MET A 136 10.98 4.91 -0.49
N GLY A 137 10.13 4.34 0.38
CA GLY A 137 9.80 2.92 0.38
C GLY A 137 9.06 2.43 -0.88
N THR A 138 8.63 3.34 -1.76
CA THR A 138 8.11 3.05 -3.10
C THR A 138 9.16 3.32 -4.18
N VAL A 139 9.87 4.45 -4.08
CA VAL A 139 10.88 4.88 -5.06
C VAL A 139 12.04 3.90 -5.14
N ILE A 140 12.65 3.56 -3.99
CA ILE A 140 13.85 2.73 -3.93
C ILE A 140 13.61 1.33 -4.52
N PRO A 141 12.59 0.57 -4.09
CA PRO A 141 12.31 -0.73 -4.72
C PRO A 141 11.96 -0.61 -6.20
N THR A 142 11.21 0.42 -6.61
CA THR A 142 10.87 0.60 -8.03
C THR A 142 12.12 0.79 -8.87
N MET A 143 13.06 1.65 -8.44
CA MET A 143 14.30 1.87 -9.16
C MET A 143 15.18 0.61 -9.24
N GLU A 144 15.21 -0.22 -8.20
CA GLU A 144 15.99 -1.43 -8.20
C GLU A 144 15.39 -2.52 -9.09
N PHE A 145 14.11 -2.83 -8.93
CA PHE A 145 13.48 -3.91 -9.66
C PHE A 145 13.15 -3.55 -11.11
N ALA A 146 12.96 -2.27 -11.45
CA ALA A 146 12.83 -1.83 -12.83
C ALA A 146 14.06 -2.19 -13.68
N LYS A 147 15.29 -2.17 -13.13
CA LYS A 147 16.50 -2.62 -13.83
C LYS A 147 16.37 -4.06 -14.31
N GLN A 148 15.81 -4.94 -13.48
CA GLN A 148 15.63 -6.35 -13.83
C GLN A 148 14.51 -6.52 -14.85
N MET A 149 13.40 -5.77 -14.69
CA MET A 149 12.31 -5.75 -15.67
C MET A 149 12.79 -5.30 -17.05
N VAL A 150 13.65 -4.27 -17.13
CA VAL A 150 14.27 -3.83 -18.39
C VAL A 150 15.05 -4.97 -19.04
N LYS A 151 15.90 -5.68 -18.27
CA LYS A 151 16.66 -6.84 -18.77
C LYS A 151 15.78 -7.96 -19.28
N LYS A 152 14.58 -8.14 -18.70
CA LYS A 152 13.59 -9.16 -19.10
C LYS A 152 12.69 -8.71 -20.26
N GLY A 153 12.78 -7.45 -20.70
CA GLY A 153 11.96 -6.89 -21.78
C GLY A 153 10.57 -6.40 -21.33
N GLY A 154 10.34 -6.24 -20.04
CA GLY A 154 9.11 -5.69 -19.49
C GLY A 154 8.79 -6.15 -18.07
N GLY A 155 7.73 -5.60 -17.52
CA GLY A 155 7.26 -5.94 -16.18
C GLY A 155 6.05 -5.11 -15.75
N SER A 156 5.56 -5.36 -14.53
CA SER A 156 4.44 -4.57 -13.98
C SER A 156 4.65 -4.21 -12.52
N VAL A 157 4.42 -2.93 -12.20
CA VAL A 157 4.52 -2.37 -10.86
C VAL A 157 3.15 -1.92 -10.38
N ILE A 158 2.78 -2.28 -9.16
CA ILE A 158 1.59 -1.79 -8.48
C ILE A 158 2.00 -1.01 -7.23
N ASN A 159 1.65 0.25 -7.20
CA ASN A 159 1.85 1.12 -6.05
C ASN A 159 0.59 1.17 -5.18
N PHE A 160 0.77 1.25 -3.85
CA PHE A 160 -0.33 1.48 -2.93
C PHE A 160 -0.49 2.99 -2.67
N ALA A 161 -1.40 3.59 -3.41
CA ALA A 161 -1.95 4.91 -3.14
C ALA A 161 -2.99 4.82 -1.99
N SER A 162 -3.99 5.64 -1.99
CA SER A 162 -5.13 5.66 -1.05
C SER A 162 -6.22 6.55 -1.64
N MET A 163 -7.46 6.42 -1.16
CA MET A 163 -8.47 7.45 -1.37
C MET A 163 -8.00 8.84 -0.89
N ASN A 164 -7.05 8.90 0.07
CA ASN A 164 -6.39 10.15 0.48
C ASN A 164 -5.60 10.84 -0.64
N SER A 165 -5.31 10.14 -1.75
CA SER A 165 -4.71 10.76 -2.93
C SER A 165 -5.66 11.70 -3.67
N TYR A 166 -6.96 11.49 -3.51
CA TYR A 166 -8.03 12.26 -4.16
C TYR A 166 -8.74 13.21 -3.20
N CYS A 167 -9.06 12.70 -2.00
CA CYS A 167 -9.78 13.46 -0.97
C CYS A 167 -9.05 13.28 0.37
N PRO A 168 -8.31 14.30 0.85
CA PRO A 168 -7.57 14.19 2.10
C PRO A 168 -8.54 14.03 3.27
N LEU A 169 -8.35 12.97 4.05
CA LEU A 169 -9.10 12.76 5.29
C LEU A 169 -8.57 13.66 6.39
N THR A 170 -9.45 14.05 7.30
CA THR A 170 -9.10 14.89 8.46
C THR A 170 -7.97 14.27 9.29
N ARG A 171 -7.09 15.11 9.82
CA ARG A 171 -5.95 14.76 10.68
C ARG A 171 -4.79 13.98 10.03
N CYS A 172 -4.92 13.51 8.81
CA CYS A 172 -3.94 12.63 8.16
C CYS A 172 -2.97 13.38 7.23
N PHE A 173 -2.42 14.54 7.65
CA PHE A 173 -1.64 15.45 6.78
C PHE A 173 -0.45 14.74 6.08
N ALA A 174 0.50 14.19 6.85
CA ALA A 174 1.66 13.50 6.28
C ALA A 174 1.27 12.33 5.39
N TYR A 175 0.30 11.52 5.85
CA TYR A 175 -0.17 10.37 5.10
C TYR A 175 -0.87 10.78 3.81
N ALA A 176 -1.82 11.73 3.86
CA ALA A 176 -2.53 12.21 2.67
C ALA A 176 -1.56 12.79 1.64
N MET A 177 -0.62 13.65 2.09
CA MET A 177 0.43 14.20 1.23
C MET A 177 1.27 13.10 0.59
N SER A 178 1.71 12.10 1.35
CA SER A 178 2.49 10.98 0.81
C SER A 178 1.71 10.18 -0.23
N LYS A 179 0.41 9.95 -0.02
CA LYS A 179 -0.43 9.16 -0.93
C LYS A 179 -0.79 9.93 -2.21
N ALA A 180 -0.95 11.25 -2.14
CA ALA A 180 -1.05 12.11 -3.32
C ALA A 180 0.25 12.08 -4.14
N ALA A 181 1.41 12.13 -3.46
CA ALA A 181 2.72 11.99 -4.11
C ALA A 181 2.87 10.64 -4.82
N ILE A 182 2.38 9.51 -4.25
CA ILE A 182 2.42 8.19 -4.90
C ILE A 182 1.59 8.16 -6.18
N SER A 183 0.42 8.80 -6.22
CA SER A 183 -0.39 8.87 -7.45
C SER A 183 0.34 9.66 -8.55
N ASN A 184 0.97 10.78 -8.22
CA ASN A 184 1.78 11.56 -9.15
C ASN A 184 3.04 10.81 -9.59
N LEU A 185 3.76 10.17 -8.65
CA LEU A 185 4.93 9.34 -8.93
C LEU A 185 4.59 8.18 -9.87
N THR A 186 3.42 7.56 -9.70
CA THR A 186 2.93 6.49 -10.57
C THR A 186 2.84 6.95 -12.02
N GLN A 187 2.29 8.13 -12.27
CA GLN A 187 2.20 8.72 -13.61
C GLN A 187 3.59 9.03 -14.19
N SER A 188 4.45 9.65 -13.38
CA SER A 188 5.80 10.04 -13.79
C SER A 188 6.65 8.82 -14.15
N PHE A 189 6.62 7.78 -13.32
CA PHE A 189 7.37 6.55 -13.58
C PHE A 189 6.76 5.74 -14.73
N ALA A 190 5.44 5.72 -14.87
CA ALA A 190 4.77 5.08 -16.00
C ALA A 190 5.23 5.68 -17.33
N ALA A 191 5.26 7.01 -17.43
CA ALA A 191 5.75 7.71 -18.63
C ALA A 191 7.25 7.42 -18.88
N TYR A 192 8.06 7.45 -17.82
CA TYR A 192 9.51 7.23 -17.94
C TYR A 192 9.87 5.82 -18.38
N TYR A 193 9.18 4.80 -17.85
CA TYR A 193 9.49 3.39 -18.10
C TYR A 193 8.68 2.76 -19.25
N ALA A 194 7.72 3.47 -19.84
CA ALA A 194 6.92 2.95 -20.96
C ALA A 194 7.76 2.43 -22.14
N PRO A 195 8.86 3.11 -22.57
CA PRO A 195 9.70 2.58 -23.64
C PRO A 195 10.39 1.24 -23.33
N ALA A 196 10.49 0.88 -22.05
CA ALA A 196 11.04 -0.40 -21.59
C ALA A 196 9.95 -1.47 -21.38
N ASN A 197 8.72 -1.23 -21.83
CA ASN A 197 7.57 -2.12 -21.66
C ASN A 197 7.28 -2.44 -20.17
N ILE A 198 7.53 -1.47 -19.27
CA ILE A 198 7.19 -1.59 -17.85
C ILE A 198 5.94 -0.76 -17.59
N ARG A 199 4.88 -1.42 -17.16
CA ARG A 199 3.63 -0.76 -16.77
C ARG A 199 3.65 -0.47 -15.28
N ILE A 200 3.33 0.75 -14.90
CA ILE A 200 3.29 1.19 -13.51
C ILE A 200 1.94 1.80 -13.22
N ASN A 201 1.20 1.18 -12.32
CA ASN A 201 -0.14 1.61 -11.92
C ASN A 201 -0.24 1.66 -10.39
N ALA A 202 -1.30 2.24 -9.88
CA ALA A 202 -1.59 2.24 -8.47
C ALA A 202 -3.01 1.76 -8.18
N ILE A 203 -3.21 1.23 -6.99
CA ILE A 203 -4.54 1.05 -6.40
C ILE A 203 -4.71 2.05 -5.25
N ALA A 204 -5.92 2.57 -5.09
CA ALA A 204 -6.29 3.48 -4.00
C ALA A 204 -7.36 2.82 -3.11
N PRO A 205 -6.96 2.03 -2.10
CA PRO A 205 -7.90 1.39 -1.20
C PRO A 205 -8.71 2.41 -0.40
N GLY A 206 -9.99 2.11 -0.18
CA GLY A 206 -10.85 2.76 0.78
C GLY A 206 -10.59 2.30 2.22
N PHE A 207 -11.62 2.33 3.05
CA PHE A 207 -11.53 1.81 4.41
C PHE A 207 -11.61 0.29 4.44
N MET A 208 -10.43 -0.34 4.63
CA MET A 208 -10.29 -1.79 4.70
C MET A 208 -10.21 -2.26 6.15
N VAL A 209 -10.92 -3.35 6.46
CA VAL A 209 -10.86 -3.97 7.80
C VAL A 209 -9.49 -4.62 8.01
N ASN A 210 -8.90 -4.32 9.14
CA ASN A 210 -7.69 -4.97 9.66
C ASN A 210 -7.63 -4.78 11.19
N GLU A 211 -6.75 -5.50 11.88
CA GLU A 211 -6.65 -5.43 13.33
C GLU A 211 -6.43 -3.99 13.88
N ARG A 212 -5.72 -3.14 13.12
CA ARG A 212 -5.54 -1.75 13.51
C ARG A 212 -6.80 -0.91 13.31
N SER A 213 -7.54 -1.15 12.22
CA SER A 213 -8.77 -0.38 11.94
C SER A 213 -9.90 -0.74 12.89
N LYS A 214 -9.99 -1.98 13.36
CA LYS A 214 -10.98 -2.40 14.37
C LYS A 214 -10.94 -1.53 15.62
N ALA A 215 -9.77 -1.16 16.09
CA ALA A 215 -9.61 -0.36 17.31
C ALA A 215 -10.26 1.04 17.23
N TYR A 216 -10.39 1.63 16.04
CA TYR A 216 -10.92 2.98 15.88
C TYR A 216 -12.18 3.07 15.00
N LEU A 217 -12.54 2.02 14.28
CA LEU A 217 -13.77 1.93 13.50
C LEU A 217 -14.82 1.04 14.16
N GLY A 218 -14.40 0.09 14.99
CA GLY A 218 -15.24 -1.03 15.42
C GLY A 218 -15.44 -2.04 14.30
N THR A 219 -16.34 -2.99 14.53
CA THR A 219 -16.80 -3.96 13.52
C THR A 219 -18.31 -3.97 13.46
N VAL A 220 -18.88 -4.51 12.38
CA VAL A 220 -20.34 -4.63 12.25
C VAL A 220 -20.88 -5.61 13.31
N GLU A 221 -20.10 -6.65 13.65
CA GLU A 221 -20.50 -7.70 14.59
C GLU A 221 -20.42 -7.25 16.06
N GLU A 222 -19.37 -6.48 16.42
CA GLU A 222 -19.10 -6.08 17.81
C GLU A 222 -19.60 -4.65 18.13
N GLY A 223 -20.08 -3.94 17.12
CA GLY A 223 -20.53 -2.56 17.19
C GLY A 223 -19.52 -1.59 16.58
N LEU A 224 -20.07 -0.63 15.86
CA LEU A 224 -19.30 0.44 15.23
C LEU A 224 -18.98 1.55 16.22
N THR A 225 -17.81 2.13 16.09
CA THR A 225 -17.56 3.44 16.71
C THR A 225 -18.30 4.54 15.93
N LYS A 226 -18.48 5.71 16.51
CA LYS A 226 -19.02 6.88 15.80
C LYS A 226 -18.30 7.17 14.49
N ARG A 227 -16.98 6.94 14.43
CA ARG A 227 -16.20 7.08 13.20
C ARG A 227 -16.52 5.96 12.21
N GLY A 228 -16.69 4.72 12.69
CA GLY A 228 -17.10 3.59 11.84
C GLY A 228 -18.44 3.81 11.18
N GLU A 229 -19.42 4.32 11.93
CA GLU A 229 -20.74 4.69 11.40
C GLU A 229 -20.63 5.78 10.32
N GLN A 230 -19.85 6.82 10.56
CA GLN A 230 -19.59 7.88 9.57
C GLN A 230 -18.95 7.33 8.29
N VAL A 231 -17.97 6.44 8.43
CA VAL A 231 -17.29 5.83 7.27
C VAL A 231 -18.25 4.96 6.46
N ILE A 232 -19.03 4.10 7.11
CA ILE A 232 -20.00 3.24 6.42
C ILE A 232 -21.12 4.10 5.80
N GLY A 233 -21.63 5.10 6.51
CA GLY A 233 -22.62 6.03 5.99
C GLY A 233 -22.16 6.85 4.78
N HIS A 234 -20.82 7.04 4.65
CA HIS A 234 -20.22 7.71 3.49
C HIS A 234 -19.73 6.72 2.41
N THR A 235 -19.89 5.42 2.61
CA THR A 235 -19.51 4.38 1.65
C THR A 235 -20.77 3.83 1.00
N PRO A 236 -21.07 4.11 -0.30
CA PRO A 236 -22.31 3.67 -0.97
C PRO A 236 -22.57 2.16 -0.90
N MET A 237 -21.51 1.32 -0.91
CA MET A 237 -21.65 -0.13 -0.75
C MET A 237 -22.00 -0.55 0.69
N GLY A 238 -22.10 0.37 1.65
CA GLY A 238 -22.60 0.14 3.02
C GLY A 238 -21.75 -0.80 3.88
N ARG A 239 -20.49 -1.01 3.54
CA ARG A 239 -19.57 -1.88 4.28
C ARG A 239 -18.12 -1.39 4.19
N PHE A 240 -17.30 -1.88 5.11
CA PHE A 240 -15.85 -1.81 4.94
C PHE A 240 -15.38 -2.77 3.86
N GLY A 241 -14.28 -2.43 3.19
CA GLY A 241 -13.59 -3.33 2.30
C GLY A 241 -12.81 -4.41 3.06
N GLN A 242 -12.59 -5.53 2.41
CA GLN A 242 -11.71 -6.60 2.86
C GLN A 242 -10.48 -6.70 1.97
N ALA A 243 -9.38 -7.26 2.48
CA ALA A 243 -8.13 -7.37 1.71
C ALA A 243 -8.35 -8.09 0.35
N ASN A 244 -9.23 -9.09 0.32
CA ASN A 244 -9.57 -9.82 -0.90
C ASN A 244 -10.27 -8.95 -1.97
N ASP A 245 -10.97 -7.88 -1.60
CA ASP A 245 -11.59 -6.95 -2.57
C ASP A 245 -10.55 -6.29 -3.48
N LEU A 246 -9.27 -6.23 -3.07
CA LEU A 246 -8.18 -5.66 -3.86
C LEU A 246 -7.60 -6.63 -4.90
N THR A 247 -7.71 -7.94 -4.64
CA THR A 247 -6.95 -8.96 -5.39
C THR A 247 -7.33 -9.04 -6.86
N GLY A 248 -8.61 -8.85 -7.18
CA GLY A 248 -9.12 -8.81 -8.56
C GLY A 248 -8.51 -7.68 -9.36
N CYS A 249 -8.49 -6.47 -8.80
CA CYS A 249 -7.91 -5.29 -9.44
C CYS A 249 -6.40 -5.45 -9.62
N VAL A 250 -5.67 -5.93 -8.60
CA VAL A 250 -4.23 -6.19 -8.69
C VAL A 250 -3.93 -7.22 -9.78
N LYS A 251 -4.63 -8.36 -9.80
CA LYS A 251 -4.44 -9.38 -10.83
C LYS A 251 -4.72 -8.87 -12.23
N TRP A 252 -5.76 -8.03 -12.41
CA TRP A 252 -6.04 -7.40 -13.70
C TRP A 252 -4.90 -6.49 -14.13
N LEU A 253 -4.40 -5.62 -13.27
CA LEU A 253 -3.32 -4.68 -13.59
C LEU A 253 -1.98 -5.38 -13.85
N LEU A 254 -1.74 -6.56 -13.27
CA LEU A 254 -0.54 -7.37 -13.54
C LEU A 254 -0.63 -8.18 -14.84
N ASP A 255 -1.85 -8.48 -15.29
CA ASP A 255 -2.11 -9.31 -16.46
C ASP A 255 -1.86 -8.57 -17.77
N GLU A 256 -0.77 -8.90 -18.43
CA GLU A 256 -0.39 -8.32 -19.72
C GLU A 256 -1.45 -8.55 -20.80
N GLN A 257 -2.13 -9.69 -20.80
CA GLN A 257 -3.14 -10.01 -21.81
C GLN A 257 -4.37 -9.10 -21.71
N ASN A 258 -4.73 -8.69 -20.49
CA ASN A 258 -5.95 -7.93 -20.22
C ASN A 258 -5.71 -6.45 -19.86
N SER A 259 -4.46 -6.03 -19.65
CA SER A 259 -4.11 -4.65 -19.29
C SER A 259 -2.84 -4.13 -19.95
N SER A 260 -2.46 -4.68 -21.11
CA SER A 260 -1.23 -4.29 -21.85
C SER A 260 -1.15 -2.80 -22.17
N PHE A 261 -2.27 -2.14 -22.38
CA PHE A 261 -2.34 -0.70 -22.70
C PHE A 261 -2.73 0.18 -21.50
N VAL A 262 -2.62 -0.38 -20.27
CA VAL A 262 -2.97 0.32 -19.02
C VAL A 262 -1.72 0.62 -18.24
N THR A 263 -1.34 1.88 -18.17
CA THR A 263 -0.22 2.38 -17.37
C THR A 263 -0.48 3.80 -16.88
N GLY A 264 0.06 4.20 -15.74
CA GLY A 264 -0.05 5.53 -15.16
C GLY A 264 -1.37 5.82 -14.44
N ILE A 265 -2.26 4.84 -14.28
CA ILE A 265 -3.55 5.05 -13.60
C ILE A 265 -3.46 4.74 -12.10
N THR A 266 -4.32 5.40 -11.34
CA THR A 266 -4.61 5.04 -9.94
C THR A 266 -6.08 4.64 -9.86
N VAL A 267 -6.35 3.38 -9.48
CA VAL A 267 -7.69 2.80 -9.45
C VAL A 267 -8.24 2.83 -8.02
N PRO A 268 -9.30 3.59 -7.73
CA PRO A 268 -10.00 3.49 -6.45
C PRO A 268 -10.66 2.11 -6.28
N VAL A 269 -10.46 1.50 -5.10
CA VAL A 269 -11.16 0.30 -4.66
C VAL A 269 -11.69 0.59 -3.26
N ASP A 270 -12.80 1.33 -3.20
CA ASP A 270 -13.23 2.05 -2.00
C ASP A 270 -14.73 1.92 -1.68
N GLY A 271 -15.45 1.05 -2.41
CA GLY A 271 -16.89 0.87 -2.24
C GLY A 271 -17.72 2.09 -2.62
N GLY A 272 -17.15 2.99 -3.44
CA GLY A 272 -17.78 4.22 -3.89
C GLY A 272 -17.57 5.41 -2.94
N PHE A 273 -16.70 5.30 -1.95
CA PHE A 273 -16.45 6.37 -0.98
C PHE A 273 -16.13 7.72 -1.65
N LEU A 274 -15.32 7.73 -2.70
CA LEU A 274 -14.95 8.95 -3.42
C LEU A 274 -16.04 9.51 -4.33
N THR A 275 -17.14 8.80 -4.55
CA THR A 275 -18.23 9.22 -5.44
C THR A 275 -19.36 9.93 -4.70
N LEU A 276 -19.43 9.79 -3.37
CA LEU A 276 -20.50 10.37 -2.55
C LEU A 276 -20.15 11.83 -2.19
N GLY A 277 -20.87 12.78 -2.79
CA GLY A 277 -20.69 14.21 -2.56
C GLY A 277 -21.18 14.72 -1.20
N GLY A 278 -21.82 13.89 -0.40
CA GLY A 278 -22.21 14.22 0.98
C GLY A 278 -23.44 15.16 1.12
N VAL A 279 -24.25 15.30 0.06
CA VAL A 279 -25.52 16.07 0.06
C VAL A 279 -26.68 15.13 -0.16
#